data_3f47cee907d323523b405c6225657145
#
_entry.id   3f47cee907d323523b405c6225657145
#
_cell.length_a   1.000
_cell.length_b   1.000
_cell.length_c   1.000
_cell.angle_alpha   90.00
_cell.angle_beta   90.00
_cell.angle_gamma   90.00
#
_symmetry.space_group_name_H-M   'P 1'
#
loop_
_entity.id
_entity.type
_entity.pdbx_description
1 polymer ?
#
loop_
_entity_poly.entity_id
_entity_poly.type
_entity_poly.pdbx_seq_one_letter_code
_entity_poly.pdbx_strand_id
1 'polypeptide(L)'
;MSLKFSLMITSVALAAILAGAWLADVYREHDSRAMLLPDQVITLFPDPKPLSAFALTDDKNRVFDLASLKGKWSFLFFGFTYCPDVCPTTLAVLARVRDNLAKNTAGAEDLQFVFVSVDPNRDTASKLAQYVEYFDATFLGVTGDNAQIANLAGQLGAAYEVAITPGAEDYPVYHTAAVFLVDPLARYHAVFTPPHDAEAISKRFKVVRELEALTPGVAQGRLGAGAPAAFFTGSR
;
A
#
# COMPACT_ATOMS: atom_id res chain seq x y z
N MET A 1 23.51 53.18 -33.26
CA MET A 1 22.78 52.52 -32.12
C MET A 1 23.58 52.82 -30.87
N SER A 2 23.04 53.50 -29.88
CA SER A 2 23.84 53.94 -28.74
C SER A 2 24.22 52.74 -27.85
N LEU A 3 25.44 52.73 -27.31
CA LEU A 3 25.97 51.69 -26.42
C LEU A 3 25.02 51.37 -25.27
N LYS A 4 24.30 52.39 -24.76
CA LYS A 4 23.27 52.24 -23.70
C LYS A 4 22.08 51.38 -24.16
N PHE A 5 21.65 51.45 -25.40
CA PHE A 5 20.55 50.66 -25.96
C PHE A 5 20.94 49.18 -26.14
N SER A 6 22.19 48.94 -26.59
CA SER A 6 22.73 47.59 -26.70
C SER A 6 22.86 46.91 -25.34
N LEU A 7 23.34 47.61 -24.30
CA LEU A 7 23.44 47.09 -22.92
C LEU A 7 22.07 46.79 -22.30
N MET A 8 21.05 47.57 -22.61
CA MET A 8 19.68 47.31 -22.13
C MET A 8 19.08 46.05 -22.77
N ILE A 9 19.30 45.85 -24.08
CA ILE A 9 18.82 44.63 -24.75
C ILE A 9 19.51 43.36 -24.19
N THR A 10 20.81 43.41 -23.97
CA THR A 10 21.57 42.27 -23.44
C THR A 10 21.17 41.94 -22.01
N SER A 11 20.90 42.93 -21.16
CA SER A 11 20.43 42.68 -19.77
C SER A 11 19.01 42.09 -19.73
N VAL A 12 18.10 42.55 -20.60
CA VAL A 12 16.74 41.98 -20.71
C VAL A 12 16.80 40.56 -21.25
N ALA A 13 17.64 40.28 -22.26
CA ALA A 13 17.80 38.93 -22.78
C ALA A 13 18.36 37.95 -21.71
N LEU A 14 19.38 38.41 -20.95
CA LEU A 14 19.95 37.59 -19.87
C LEU A 14 18.92 37.32 -18.76
N ALA A 15 18.15 38.34 -18.37
CA ALA A 15 17.10 38.15 -17.38
C ALA A 15 16.01 37.16 -17.85
N ALA A 16 15.63 37.21 -19.13
CA ALA A 16 14.67 36.27 -19.72
C ALA A 16 15.22 34.83 -19.75
N ILE A 17 16.51 34.65 -20.05
CA ILE A 17 17.16 33.33 -20.03
C ILE A 17 17.21 32.78 -18.62
N LEU A 18 17.58 33.58 -17.63
CA LEU A 18 17.63 33.16 -16.23
C LEU A 18 16.22 32.83 -15.66
N ALA A 19 15.23 33.62 -15.99
CA ALA A 19 13.83 33.36 -15.63
C ALA A 19 13.32 32.09 -16.31
N GLY A 20 13.64 31.84 -17.58
CA GLY A 20 13.31 30.63 -18.30
C GLY A 20 13.99 29.39 -17.72
N ALA A 21 15.26 29.48 -17.34
CA ALA A 21 16.01 28.41 -16.70
C ALA A 21 15.42 28.07 -15.31
N TRP A 22 15.12 29.09 -14.50
CA TRP A 22 14.48 28.94 -13.20
C TRP A 22 13.09 28.31 -13.33
N LEU A 23 12.28 28.77 -14.29
CA LEU A 23 10.97 28.22 -14.58
C LEU A 23 11.06 26.75 -15.03
N ALA A 24 12.03 26.44 -15.90
CA ALA A 24 12.28 25.08 -16.35
C ALA A 24 12.72 24.15 -15.19
N ASP A 25 13.47 24.68 -14.23
CA ASP A 25 13.89 23.91 -13.03
C ASP A 25 12.71 23.65 -12.10
N VAL A 26 11.85 24.66 -11.88
CA VAL A 26 10.60 24.51 -11.10
C VAL A 26 9.65 23.54 -11.81
N TYR A 27 9.52 23.58 -13.13
CA TYR A 27 8.71 22.60 -13.88
C TYR A 27 9.33 21.22 -13.87
N ARG A 28 10.66 21.08 -13.94
CA ARG A 28 11.34 19.79 -13.78
C ARG A 28 11.15 19.17 -12.40
N GLU A 29 11.19 19.99 -11.36
CA GLU A 29 10.96 19.51 -10.00
C GLU A 29 9.50 19.07 -9.78
N HIS A 30 8.55 19.74 -10.45
CA HIS A 30 7.14 19.32 -10.50
C HIS A 30 6.95 18.05 -11.33
N ASP A 31 7.59 17.95 -12.50
CA ASP A 31 7.53 16.78 -13.38
C ASP A 31 8.30 15.58 -12.82
N SER A 32 9.37 15.79 -12.05
CA SER A 32 10.09 14.71 -11.36
C SER A 32 9.25 14.06 -10.27
N ARG A 33 8.28 14.76 -9.70
CA ARG A 33 7.26 14.20 -8.82
C ARG A 33 6.14 13.49 -9.58
N ALA A 34 5.91 13.87 -10.84
CA ALA A 34 4.97 13.25 -11.77
C ALA A 34 5.62 12.16 -12.64
N MET A 35 6.95 12.05 -12.66
CA MET A 35 7.69 10.98 -13.33
C MET A 35 7.71 9.68 -12.52
N LEU A 36 6.58 9.36 -11.92
CA LEU A 36 6.15 8.03 -11.63
C LEU A 36 5.80 7.39 -12.97
N LEU A 37 6.85 6.91 -13.63
CA LEU A 37 6.89 5.91 -14.70
C LEU A 37 5.56 5.65 -15.44
N PRO A 38 5.53 5.82 -16.77
CA PRO A 38 4.32 5.74 -17.59
C PRO A 38 3.64 4.34 -17.60
N ASP A 39 4.22 3.34 -16.98
CA ASP A 39 3.64 2.00 -16.83
C ASP A 39 3.22 1.74 -15.40
N GLN A 40 2.07 2.40 -15.02
CA GLN A 40 1.12 1.83 -14.12
C GLN A 40 1.57 1.27 -12.82
N VAL A 41 0.68 1.04 -12.05
CA VAL A 41 0.47 -0.07 -11.16
C VAL A 41 0.56 0.29 -9.67
N ILE A 42 1.20 1.40 -9.28
CA ILE A 42 1.19 1.78 -7.88
C ILE A 42 0.74 3.22 -7.68
N THR A 43 -0.24 3.42 -6.81
CA THR A 43 -0.52 4.71 -6.20
C THR A 43 0.06 4.71 -4.81
N LEU A 44 1.08 5.55 -4.57
CA LEU A 44 1.66 5.79 -3.26
C LEU A 44 0.91 6.93 -2.57
N PHE A 45 0.68 6.77 -1.27
CA PHE A 45 0.15 7.84 -0.44
C PHE A 45 1.32 8.57 0.24
N PRO A 46 1.52 9.86 -0.03
CA PRO A 46 2.57 10.65 0.63
C PRO A 46 2.42 10.72 2.15
N ASP A 47 1.17 10.59 2.62
CA ASP A 47 0.82 10.49 4.04
C ASP A 47 0.02 9.20 4.27
N PRO A 48 0.68 8.09 4.63
CA PRO A 48 0.01 6.82 4.85
C PRO A 48 -1.03 6.89 5.96
N LYS A 49 -2.23 6.36 5.71
CA LYS A 49 -3.38 6.48 6.59
C LYS A 49 -3.40 5.35 7.63
N PRO A 50 -3.38 5.65 8.93
CA PRO A 50 -3.52 4.63 9.96
C PRO A 50 -4.84 3.86 9.80
N LEU A 51 -4.77 2.54 9.89
CA LEU A 51 -5.96 1.71 9.92
C LEU A 51 -6.60 1.76 11.32
N SER A 52 -7.92 1.78 11.35
CA SER A 52 -8.72 1.64 12.57
C SER A 52 -8.91 0.17 12.93
N ALA A 53 -9.37 -0.08 14.16
CA ALA A 53 -9.57 -1.44 14.64
C ALA A 53 -10.56 -2.23 13.78
N PHE A 54 -10.20 -3.49 13.55
CA PHE A 54 -11.01 -4.53 12.94
C PHE A 54 -10.68 -5.87 13.60
N ALA A 55 -11.54 -6.87 13.45
CA ALA A 55 -11.30 -8.21 13.95
C ALA A 55 -11.81 -9.23 12.92
N LEU A 56 -10.88 -9.93 12.30
CA LEU A 56 -11.12 -11.03 11.36
C LEU A 56 -10.55 -12.34 11.94
N THR A 57 -10.70 -13.43 11.23
CA THR A 57 -10.19 -14.74 11.59
C THR A 57 -9.31 -15.29 10.48
N ASP A 58 -8.14 -15.80 10.81
CA ASP A 58 -7.25 -16.42 9.84
C ASP A 58 -7.62 -17.88 9.54
N ASP A 59 -6.95 -18.46 8.56
CA ASP A 59 -7.11 -19.84 8.11
C ASP A 59 -6.73 -20.91 9.16
N LYS A 60 -6.15 -20.48 10.28
CA LYS A 60 -5.83 -21.31 11.46
C LYS A 60 -6.75 -21.03 12.65
N ASN A 61 -7.87 -20.35 12.42
CA ASN A 61 -8.85 -19.92 13.42
C ASN A 61 -8.26 -19.01 14.52
N ARG A 62 -7.25 -18.20 14.19
CA ARG A 62 -6.69 -17.20 15.10
C ARG A 62 -7.24 -15.83 14.75
N VAL A 63 -7.26 -14.93 15.72
CA VAL A 63 -7.63 -13.53 15.48
C VAL A 63 -6.63 -12.87 14.55
N PHE A 64 -7.15 -12.21 13.52
CA PHE A 64 -6.40 -11.35 12.60
C PHE A 64 -6.90 -9.92 12.75
N ASP A 65 -6.07 -9.06 13.29
CA ASP A 65 -6.38 -7.66 13.64
C ASP A 65 -5.21 -6.73 13.32
N LEU A 66 -5.25 -5.48 13.84
CA LEU A 66 -4.15 -4.53 13.69
C LEU A 66 -2.81 -5.04 14.23
N ALA A 67 -2.81 -5.86 15.28
CA ALA A 67 -1.57 -6.41 15.83
C ALA A 67 -0.92 -7.40 14.86
N SER A 68 -1.73 -8.10 14.08
CA SER A 68 -1.30 -9.03 13.04
C SER A 68 -0.59 -8.36 11.86
N LEU A 69 -0.85 -7.06 11.65
CA LEU A 69 -0.21 -6.24 10.60
C LEU A 69 1.08 -5.57 11.08
N LYS A 70 1.20 -5.29 12.38
CA LYS A 70 2.34 -4.56 12.94
C LYS A 70 3.66 -5.32 12.77
N GLY A 71 4.70 -4.57 12.42
CA GLY A 71 6.04 -5.12 12.17
C GLY A 71 6.20 -5.80 10.82
N LYS A 72 5.18 -5.77 9.97
CA LYS A 72 5.19 -6.44 8.67
C LYS A 72 4.70 -5.53 7.55
N TRP A 73 5.32 -5.63 6.40
CA TRP A 73 4.78 -5.15 5.15
C TRP A 73 3.75 -6.15 4.64
N SER A 74 2.51 -5.74 4.53
CA SER A 74 1.37 -6.63 4.23
C SER A 74 0.77 -6.30 2.87
N PHE A 75 0.77 -7.29 1.97
CA PHE A 75 0.06 -7.24 0.70
C PHE A 75 -1.31 -7.88 0.89
N LEU A 76 -2.37 -7.07 0.93
CA LEU A 76 -3.75 -7.54 1.10
C LEU A 76 -4.46 -7.58 -0.25
N PHE A 77 -5.12 -8.69 -0.53
CA PHE A 77 -5.93 -8.86 -1.72
C PHE A 77 -7.31 -9.40 -1.34
N PHE A 78 -8.37 -8.67 -1.70
CA PHE A 78 -9.74 -9.07 -1.46
C PHE A 78 -10.25 -9.94 -2.59
N GLY A 79 -10.93 -11.03 -2.25
CA GLY A 79 -11.44 -11.98 -3.23
C GLY A 79 -12.32 -13.05 -2.61
N PHE A 80 -12.49 -14.17 -3.29
CA PHE A 80 -13.23 -15.34 -2.81
C PHE A 80 -12.75 -16.61 -3.52
N THR A 81 -12.88 -17.77 -2.87
CA THR A 81 -12.27 -19.01 -3.38
C THR A 81 -12.95 -19.57 -4.65
N TYR A 82 -14.21 -19.21 -4.89
CA TYR A 82 -14.96 -19.60 -6.10
C TYR A 82 -14.72 -18.68 -7.30
N CYS A 83 -13.84 -17.67 -7.20
CA CYS A 83 -13.50 -16.81 -8.33
C CYS A 83 -12.76 -17.61 -9.42
N PRO A 84 -13.27 -17.64 -10.65
CA PRO A 84 -12.72 -18.53 -11.69
C PRO A 84 -11.43 -18.01 -12.34
N ASP A 85 -11.12 -16.72 -12.23
CA ASP A 85 -10.07 -16.10 -13.05
C ASP A 85 -9.19 -15.10 -12.24
N VAL A 86 -9.73 -13.96 -11.86
CA VAL A 86 -8.95 -12.84 -11.30
C VAL A 86 -8.22 -13.21 -10.01
N CYS A 87 -8.87 -13.94 -9.09
CA CYS A 87 -8.25 -14.31 -7.83
C CYS A 87 -7.06 -15.26 -7.99
N PRO A 88 -7.19 -16.41 -8.70
CA PRO A 88 -6.04 -17.30 -8.88
C PRO A 88 -4.92 -16.64 -9.68
N THR A 89 -5.23 -15.83 -10.68
CA THR A 89 -4.22 -15.11 -11.46
C THR A 89 -3.44 -14.12 -10.57
N THR A 90 -4.13 -13.34 -9.75
CA THR A 90 -3.49 -12.37 -8.87
C THR A 90 -2.65 -13.05 -7.78
N LEU A 91 -3.15 -14.13 -7.17
CA LEU A 91 -2.38 -14.89 -6.17
C LEU A 91 -1.13 -15.53 -6.76
N ALA A 92 -1.19 -16.05 -7.99
CA ALA A 92 -0.02 -16.57 -8.69
C ALA A 92 1.02 -15.46 -8.97
N VAL A 93 0.58 -14.24 -9.27
CA VAL A 93 1.49 -13.08 -9.39
C VAL A 93 2.10 -12.73 -8.03
N LEU A 94 1.30 -12.71 -6.96
CA LEU A 94 1.80 -12.40 -5.61
C LEU A 94 2.81 -13.45 -5.12
N ALA A 95 2.65 -14.73 -5.45
CA ALA A 95 3.63 -15.77 -5.18
C ALA A 95 4.98 -15.46 -5.85
N ARG A 96 4.97 -15.01 -7.10
CA ARG A 96 6.19 -14.55 -7.79
C ARG A 96 6.77 -13.29 -7.15
N VAL A 97 5.94 -12.35 -6.71
CA VAL A 97 6.40 -11.16 -5.98
C VAL A 97 7.16 -11.59 -4.73
N ARG A 98 6.58 -12.51 -3.94
CA ARG A 98 7.21 -13.05 -2.74
C ARG A 98 8.58 -13.68 -3.07
N ASP A 99 8.64 -14.50 -4.10
CA ASP A 99 9.89 -15.15 -4.54
C ASP A 99 10.96 -14.13 -4.98
N ASN A 100 10.56 -13.11 -5.74
CA ASN A 100 11.46 -12.05 -6.19
C ASN A 100 12.02 -11.23 -5.03
N LEU A 101 11.18 -10.99 -4.00
CA LEU A 101 11.60 -10.25 -2.82
C LEU A 101 12.45 -11.10 -1.89
N ALA A 102 12.15 -12.38 -1.71
CA ALA A 102 12.92 -13.30 -0.89
C ALA A 102 14.36 -13.53 -1.40
N LYS A 103 14.55 -13.59 -2.73
CA LYS A 103 15.86 -13.81 -3.34
C LYS A 103 16.82 -12.63 -3.19
N ASN A 104 16.31 -11.43 -3.04
CA ASN A 104 17.08 -10.20 -3.25
C ASN A 104 17.12 -9.27 -2.03
N THR A 105 16.58 -9.68 -0.88
CA THR A 105 16.45 -8.75 0.24
C THR A 105 16.66 -9.48 1.58
N ALA A 106 17.63 -9.02 2.37
CA ALA A 106 17.62 -9.26 3.80
C ALA A 106 16.31 -8.60 4.33
N GLY A 107 15.42 -9.38 4.95
CA GLY A 107 14.13 -8.87 5.46
C GLY A 107 12.91 -9.41 4.72
N ALA A 108 12.99 -10.59 4.09
CA ALA A 108 11.80 -11.32 3.64
C ALA A 108 10.92 -11.78 4.82
N GLU A 109 11.48 -11.79 6.03
CA GLU A 109 10.80 -12.21 7.26
C GLU A 109 9.73 -11.19 7.73
N ASP A 110 9.82 -9.95 7.28
CA ASP A 110 8.86 -8.88 7.57
C ASP A 110 7.76 -8.73 6.50
N LEU A 111 7.69 -9.66 5.54
CA LEU A 111 6.66 -9.66 4.50
C LEU A 111 5.54 -10.63 4.86
N GLN A 112 4.30 -10.23 4.60
CA GLN A 112 3.14 -11.14 4.60
C GLN A 112 2.21 -10.85 3.44
N PHE A 113 1.59 -11.92 2.94
CA PHE A 113 0.63 -11.88 1.85
C PHE A 113 -0.70 -12.42 2.37
N VAL A 114 -1.74 -11.61 2.30
CA VAL A 114 -3.02 -11.88 2.95
C VAL A 114 -4.13 -11.88 1.90
N PHE A 115 -4.77 -13.01 1.73
CA PHE A 115 -5.99 -13.13 0.96
C PHE A 115 -7.20 -12.94 1.90
N VAL A 116 -7.94 -11.85 1.72
CA VAL A 116 -9.12 -11.53 2.51
C VAL A 116 -10.37 -11.97 1.76
N SER A 117 -11.00 -13.04 2.20
CA SER A 117 -12.25 -13.47 1.59
C SER A 117 -13.40 -12.55 1.97
N VAL A 118 -14.14 -12.11 0.95
CA VAL A 118 -15.37 -11.31 1.09
C VAL A 118 -16.63 -12.16 1.08
N ASP A 119 -16.48 -13.49 1.08
CA ASP A 119 -17.57 -14.45 1.04
C ASP A 119 -17.50 -15.48 2.21
N PRO A 120 -17.72 -15.03 3.44
CA PRO A 120 -17.59 -15.90 4.61
C PRO A 120 -18.59 -17.07 4.63
N ASN A 121 -19.64 -17.00 3.82
CA ASN A 121 -20.64 -18.08 3.75
C ASN A 121 -20.09 -19.33 3.03
N ARG A 122 -19.26 -19.16 2.01
CA ARG A 122 -18.66 -20.25 1.24
C ARG A 122 -17.22 -20.54 1.62
N ASP A 123 -16.50 -19.54 2.17
CA ASP A 123 -15.07 -19.59 2.44
C ASP A 123 -14.79 -19.81 3.93
N THR A 124 -14.80 -21.07 4.35
CA THR A 124 -14.40 -21.45 5.72
C THR A 124 -12.88 -21.32 5.90
N ALA A 125 -12.42 -21.26 7.17
CA ALA A 125 -10.98 -21.22 7.48
C ALA A 125 -10.21 -22.39 6.84
N SER A 126 -10.75 -23.62 6.93
CA SER A 126 -10.13 -24.80 6.30
C SER A 126 -10.02 -24.70 4.78
N LYS A 127 -11.04 -24.13 4.14
CA LYS A 127 -11.04 -23.95 2.69
C LYS A 127 -10.06 -22.87 2.26
N LEU A 128 -10.00 -21.79 3.03
CA LEU A 128 -9.02 -20.73 2.81
C LEU A 128 -7.59 -21.24 2.96
N ALA A 129 -7.30 -22.05 3.99
CA ALA A 129 -6.00 -22.67 4.18
C ALA A 129 -5.56 -23.46 2.94
N GLN A 130 -6.40 -24.34 2.43
CA GLN A 130 -6.12 -25.15 1.23
C GLN A 130 -5.94 -24.27 -0.01
N TYR A 131 -6.78 -23.24 -0.15
CA TYR A 131 -6.76 -22.36 -1.31
C TYR A 131 -5.48 -21.52 -1.39
N VAL A 132 -5.07 -20.87 -0.29
CA VAL A 132 -3.88 -20.02 -0.31
C VAL A 132 -2.60 -20.84 -0.35
N GLU A 133 -2.55 -22.02 0.31
CA GLU A 133 -1.42 -22.94 0.30
C GLU A 133 -1.08 -23.42 -1.11
N TYR A 134 -2.08 -23.57 -1.98
CA TYR A 134 -1.87 -23.94 -3.38
C TYR A 134 -0.96 -22.95 -4.12
N PHE A 135 -1.01 -21.68 -3.79
CA PHE A 135 -0.17 -20.64 -4.40
C PHE A 135 1.16 -20.48 -3.66
N ASP A 136 1.11 -20.43 -2.34
CA ASP A 136 2.30 -20.32 -1.48
C ASP A 136 1.97 -20.71 -0.04
N ALA A 137 2.79 -21.58 0.55
CA ALA A 137 2.60 -22.06 1.93
C ALA A 137 2.74 -20.96 3.01
N THR A 138 3.27 -19.79 2.65
CA THR A 138 3.39 -18.64 3.56
C THR A 138 2.23 -17.65 3.45
N PHE A 139 1.34 -17.85 2.49
CA PHE A 139 0.16 -17.00 2.34
C PHE A 139 -0.84 -17.26 3.47
N LEU A 140 -1.57 -16.24 3.82
CA LEU A 140 -2.55 -16.26 4.88
C LEU A 140 -3.95 -16.02 4.30
N GLY A 141 -4.86 -16.95 4.49
CA GLY A 141 -6.28 -16.76 4.20
C GLY A 141 -6.97 -16.14 5.41
N VAL A 142 -7.80 -15.12 5.19
CA VAL A 142 -8.48 -14.39 6.25
C VAL A 142 -9.94 -14.17 5.86
N THR A 143 -10.86 -14.33 6.81
CA THR A 143 -12.28 -13.99 6.65
C THR A 143 -12.86 -13.57 8.01
N GLY A 144 -14.17 -13.32 8.09
CA GLY A 144 -14.83 -12.94 9.33
C GLY A 144 -16.31 -12.64 9.11
N ASP A 145 -16.93 -11.94 10.03
CA ASP A 145 -18.28 -11.46 9.79
C ASP A 145 -18.30 -10.33 8.75
N ASN A 146 -19.43 -10.17 8.07
CA ASN A 146 -19.59 -9.21 6.97
C ASN A 146 -19.31 -7.76 7.41
N ALA A 147 -19.60 -7.39 8.65
CA ALA A 147 -19.39 -6.03 9.15
C ALA A 147 -17.88 -5.74 9.31
N GLN A 148 -17.10 -6.71 9.78
CA GLN A 148 -15.65 -6.57 9.95
C GLN A 148 -14.93 -6.61 8.61
N ILE A 149 -15.37 -7.46 7.68
CA ILE A 149 -14.86 -7.46 6.30
C ILE A 149 -15.12 -6.11 5.63
N ALA A 150 -16.36 -5.59 5.73
CA ALA A 150 -16.73 -4.30 5.18
C ALA A 150 -15.95 -3.13 5.83
N ASN A 151 -15.68 -3.22 7.13
CA ASN A 151 -14.88 -2.24 7.85
C ASN A 151 -13.45 -2.18 7.28
N LEU A 152 -12.74 -3.31 7.17
CA LEU A 152 -11.38 -3.32 6.61
C LEU A 152 -11.37 -2.92 5.14
N ALA A 153 -12.30 -3.45 4.34
CA ALA A 153 -12.43 -3.11 2.92
C ALA A 153 -12.66 -1.61 2.71
N GLY A 154 -13.57 -1.00 3.48
CA GLY A 154 -13.87 0.43 3.41
C GLY A 154 -12.66 1.31 3.75
N GLN A 155 -11.86 0.93 4.73
CA GLN A 155 -10.64 1.68 5.10
C GLN A 155 -9.59 1.68 3.98
N LEU A 156 -9.52 0.60 3.19
CA LEU A 156 -8.58 0.44 2.09
C LEU A 156 -9.16 0.91 0.73
N GLY A 157 -10.46 1.24 0.68
CA GLY A 157 -11.13 1.57 -0.57
C GLY A 157 -11.37 0.36 -1.47
N ALA A 158 -11.38 -0.86 -0.92
CA ALA A 158 -11.76 -2.06 -1.63
C ALA A 158 -13.28 -2.15 -1.75
N ALA A 159 -13.80 -2.11 -2.98
CA ALA A 159 -15.22 -2.32 -3.24
C ALA A 159 -15.48 -3.80 -3.52
N TYR A 160 -16.59 -4.31 -2.98
CA TYR A 160 -17.09 -5.64 -3.31
C TYR A 160 -18.62 -5.70 -3.15
N GLU A 161 -19.22 -6.64 -3.86
CA GLU A 161 -20.65 -6.93 -3.79
C GLU A 161 -20.86 -8.45 -3.84
N VAL A 162 -21.61 -8.98 -2.90
CA VAL A 162 -22.02 -10.39 -2.86
C VAL A 162 -23.51 -10.43 -3.17
N ALA A 163 -23.85 -10.84 -4.40
CA ALA A 163 -25.21 -10.85 -4.89
C ALA A 163 -25.93 -12.17 -4.52
N ILE A 164 -26.22 -12.36 -3.23
CA ILE A 164 -26.87 -13.58 -2.74
C ILE A 164 -28.31 -13.67 -3.29
N THR A 165 -28.58 -14.75 -4.04
CA THR A 165 -29.93 -15.10 -4.47
C THR A 165 -30.50 -16.13 -3.50
N PRO A 166 -31.69 -15.89 -2.88
CA PRO A 166 -32.29 -16.84 -1.95
C PRO A 166 -32.48 -18.23 -2.59
N GLY A 167 -31.94 -19.26 -1.93
CA GLY A 167 -32.02 -20.65 -2.40
C GLY A 167 -31.00 -21.06 -3.45
N ALA A 168 -30.12 -20.16 -3.92
CA ALA A 168 -29.02 -20.50 -4.82
C ALA A 168 -27.75 -20.79 -4.00
N GLU A 169 -27.11 -21.93 -4.29
CA GLU A 169 -25.77 -22.25 -3.75
C GLU A 169 -24.68 -21.48 -4.50
N ASP A 170 -24.93 -21.14 -5.75
CA ASP A 170 -24.03 -20.35 -6.61
C ASP A 170 -24.60 -18.95 -6.82
N TYR A 171 -23.79 -17.95 -6.48
CA TYR A 171 -24.10 -16.53 -6.62
C TYR A 171 -22.86 -15.74 -7.01
N PRO A 172 -23.00 -14.69 -7.81
CA PRO A 172 -21.88 -13.88 -8.23
C PRO A 172 -21.34 -13.01 -7.08
N VAL A 173 -20.02 -12.84 -7.08
CA VAL A 173 -19.31 -11.90 -6.22
C VAL A 173 -18.44 -11.02 -7.11
N TYR A 174 -18.61 -9.72 -6.95
CA TYR A 174 -17.82 -8.70 -7.62
C TYR A 174 -16.86 -8.08 -6.60
N HIS A 175 -15.62 -7.84 -6.98
CA HIS A 175 -14.66 -7.21 -6.09
C HIS A 175 -13.58 -6.43 -6.85
N THR A 176 -12.97 -5.47 -6.17
CA THR A 176 -11.81 -4.74 -6.68
C THR A 176 -10.61 -5.68 -6.82
N ALA A 177 -10.00 -5.73 -7.99
CA ALA A 177 -8.84 -6.56 -8.26
C ALA A 177 -7.51 -5.91 -7.84
N ALA A 178 -7.53 -4.91 -6.98
CA ALA A 178 -6.35 -4.22 -6.50
C ALA A 178 -5.68 -4.97 -5.35
N VAL A 179 -4.35 -4.82 -5.23
CA VAL A 179 -3.55 -5.29 -4.10
C VAL A 179 -3.17 -4.08 -3.25
N PHE A 180 -3.52 -4.12 -1.98
CA PHE A 180 -3.32 -3.03 -1.02
C PHE A 180 -2.06 -3.29 -0.20
N LEU A 181 -1.20 -2.28 -0.08
CA LEU A 181 0.01 -2.35 0.72
C LEU A 181 -0.19 -1.63 2.05
N VAL A 182 -0.02 -2.38 3.13
CA VAL A 182 -0.03 -1.86 4.50
C VAL A 182 1.39 -1.96 5.07
N ASP A 183 1.86 -0.88 5.70
CA ASP A 183 3.20 -0.77 6.24
C ASP A 183 3.32 -1.39 7.65
N PRO A 184 4.57 -1.52 8.20
CA PRO A 184 4.79 -2.08 9.54
C PRO A 184 4.16 -1.30 10.71
N LEU A 185 3.66 -0.11 10.48
CA LEU A 185 2.90 0.68 11.46
C LEU A 185 1.39 0.47 11.33
N ALA A 186 0.95 -0.49 10.50
CA ALA A 186 -0.45 -0.75 10.16
C ALA A 186 -1.13 0.48 9.53
N ARG A 187 -0.44 1.14 8.59
CA ARG A 187 -0.97 2.26 7.82
C ARG A 187 -1.18 1.84 6.36
N TYR A 188 -2.26 2.25 5.75
CA TYR A 188 -2.50 2.11 4.32
C TYR A 188 -1.51 3.00 3.55
N HIS A 189 -0.55 2.36 2.90
CA HIS A 189 0.61 3.02 2.32
C HIS A 189 0.51 3.17 0.80
N ALA A 190 0.02 2.15 0.12
CA ALA A 190 -0.07 2.14 -1.34
C ALA A 190 -1.12 1.17 -1.87
N VAL A 191 -1.46 1.31 -3.14
CA VAL A 191 -2.30 0.36 -3.87
C VAL A 191 -1.69 0.04 -5.23
N PHE A 192 -1.67 -1.25 -5.58
CA PHE A 192 -1.33 -1.74 -6.90
C PHE A 192 -2.62 -2.07 -7.66
N THR A 193 -2.79 -1.50 -8.83
CA THR A 193 -3.95 -1.73 -9.70
C THR A 193 -3.60 -2.67 -10.86
N PRO A 194 -4.56 -3.47 -11.38
CA PRO A 194 -4.31 -4.30 -12.56
C PRO A 194 -3.99 -3.46 -13.82
N PRO A 195 -3.27 -4.07 -14.79
CA PRO A 195 -2.79 -5.45 -14.80
C PRO A 195 -1.61 -5.66 -13.86
N HIS A 196 -1.58 -6.81 -13.14
CA HIS A 196 -0.52 -7.10 -12.18
C HIS A 196 0.66 -7.79 -12.88
N ASP A 197 1.87 -7.22 -12.68
CA ASP A 197 3.15 -7.80 -13.08
C ASP A 197 4.05 -7.97 -11.86
N ALA A 198 4.59 -9.18 -11.69
CA ALA A 198 5.36 -9.52 -10.50
C ALA A 198 6.69 -8.75 -10.39
N GLU A 199 7.36 -8.50 -11.52
CA GLU A 199 8.62 -7.77 -11.52
C GLU A 199 8.39 -6.28 -11.22
N ALA A 200 7.36 -5.69 -11.85
CA ALA A 200 6.98 -4.31 -11.62
C ALA A 200 6.59 -4.08 -10.15
N ILE A 201 5.72 -4.93 -9.57
CA ILE A 201 5.33 -4.84 -8.15
C ILE A 201 6.56 -4.96 -7.24
N SER A 202 7.42 -5.96 -7.48
CA SER A 202 8.62 -6.19 -6.66
C SER A 202 9.59 -5.01 -6.72
N LYS A 203 9.82 -4.45 -7.91
CA LYS A 203 10.68 -3.29 -8.11
C LYS A 203 10.14 -2.05 -7.38
N ARG A 204 8.83 -1.80 -7.51
CA ARG A 204 8.18 -0.67 -6.85
C ARG A 204 8.19 -0.79 -5.34
N PHE A 205 7.89 -1.96 -4.83
CA PHE A 205 7.95 -2.21 -3.39
C PHE A 205 9.34 -1.96 -2.80
N LYS A 206 10.42 -2.35 -3.50
CA LYS A 206 11.80 -2.05 -3.05
C LYS A 206 12.03 -0.55 -2.90
N VAL A 207 11.58 0.23 -3.88
CA VAL A 207 11.68 1.71 -3.80
C VAL A 207 10.89 2.26 -2.61
N VAL A 208 9.68 1.73 -2.35
CA VAL A 208 8.89 2.13 -1.19
C VAL A 208 9.63 1.86 0.12
N ARG A 209 10.21 0.67 0.28
CA ARG A 209 11.00 0.32 1.48
C ARG A 209 12.23 1.20 1.66
N GLU A 210 12.93 1.51 0.58
CA GLU A 210 14.10 2.39 0.61
C GLU A 210 13.71 3.81 1.05
N LEU A 211 12.62 4.35 0.52
CA LEU A 211 12.11 5.67 0.90
C LEU A 211 11.71 5.73 2.39
N GLU A 212 11.02 4.71 2.89
CA GLU A 212 10.65 4.63 4.32
C GLU A 212 11.91 4.50 5.22
N ALA A 213 12.91 3.75 4.79
CA ALA A 213 14.17 3.63 5.53
C ALA A 213 14.97 4.95 5.61
N LEU A 214 14.85 5.80 4.59
CA LEU A 214 15.49 7.13 4.56
C LEU A 214 14.72 8.20 5.36
N THR A 215 13.48 7.92 5.78
CA THR A 215 12.61 8.86 6.50
C THR A 215 12.28 8.39 7.94
N PRO A 216 13.21 7.86 8.74
CA PRO A 216 12.90 7.25 10.05
C PRO A 216 12.39 8.25 11.10
N GLY A 217 12.43 9.55 10.82
CA GLY A 217 12.11 10.62 11.79
C GLY A 217 10.66 11.11 11.79
N VAL A 218 9.89 10.90 10.75
CA VAL A 218 8.52 11.43 10.68
C VAL A 218 7.52 10.54 11.41
N ALA A 219 7.77 9.23 11.48
CA ALA A 219 6.91 8.28 12.17
C ALA A 219 7.13 8.23 13.69
N GLN A 220 8.32 8.56 14.20
CA GLN A 220 8.66 8.53 15.63
C GLN A 220 8.54 9.90 16.32
N GLY A 221 8.45 10.99 15.58
CA GLY A 221 8.51 12.36 16.11
C GLY A 221 7.24 12.88 16.79
N ARG A 222 6.14 12.13 16.86
CA ARG A 222 4.90 12.58 17.52
C ARG A 222 4.55 11.90 18.84
N LEU A 223 5.39 11.03 19.37
CA LEU A 223 5.15 10.39 20.68
C LEU A 223 6.12 10.84 21.78
N GLY A 224 6.96 11.84 21.54
CA GLY A 224 8.03 12.23 22.46
C GLY A 224 8.12 13.71 22.82
N ALA A 225 7.05 14.49 22.76
CA ALA A 225 7.05 15.87 23.28
C ALA A 225 6.29 15.98 24.59
N GLY A 226 6.69 15.17 25.58
CA GLY A 226 6.44 15.45 26.99
C GLY A 226 7.51 16.45 27.46
N ALA A 227 7.15 17.72 27.55
CA ALA A 227 8.03 18.76 28.12
C ALA A 227 8.44 18.38 29.54
N PRO A 228 9.71 18.54 29.93
CA PRO A 228 10.10 18.40 31.35
C PRO A 228 9.49 19.53 32.13
N ALA A 229 8.72 19.19 33.17
CA ALA A 229 8.27 20.13 34.17
C ALA A 229 9.52 20.75 34.88
N ALA A 230 9.75 22.03 34.63
CA ALA A 230 10.74 22.80 35.36
C ALA A 230 10.27 22.89 36.82
N PHE A 231 11.02 22.27 37.70
CA PHE A 231 10.95 22.50 39.14
C PHE A 231 11.34 23.95 39.44
N PHE A 232 10.39 24.80 39.78
CA PHE A 232 10.64 26.04 40.47
C PHE A 232 10.65 25.75 41.97
N THR A 233 11.86 25.59 42.52
CA THR A 233 12.09 25.77 43.95
C THR A 233 12.24 27.29 44.21
N GLY A 234 11.28 27.87 44.86
CA GLY A 234 11.32 29.25 45.40
C GLY A 234 11.15 29.19 46.88
N SER A 235 12.23 29.45 47.57
CA SER A 235 12.31 29.68 49.03
C SER A 235 11.59 30.97 49.44
N ARG A 236 10.71 30.90 50.41
CA ARG A 236 10.69 31.65 51.66
C ARG A 236 9.53 31.22 52.52
#